data_d078614d77fd46bb172f8134639d714b
#
_entry.id   d078614d77fd46bb172f8134639d714b
#
_cell.length_a   1.000
_cell.length_b   1.000
_cell.length_c   1.000
_cell.angle_alpha   90.00
_cell.angle_beta   90.00
_cell.angle_gamma   90.00
#
_symmetry.space_group_name_H-M   'P 1'
#
loop_
_entity.id
_entity.type
_entity.pdbx_description
1 polymer ?
#
loop_
_entity_poly.entity_id
_entity_poly.type
_entity_poly.pdbx_seq_one_letter_code
_entity_poly.pdbx_strand_id
1 'polypeptide(L)'
;MLWRRNLLVPLALLASVLTASAGAGTAAASTDTTVVAAAAPAAAAASDFGAPGPYATAVEVGAITTLYYPRDIADSDRRHPVIVWGNGTGGVPLVYRDLLLHWASQGFIVAAANTPQSNLGISMRAGIDMLTSRNADPGSIFSGHVDLEHIGASGHSQGGAAAIVVGADPRIDAILPIQPGPLANINAVRVPALLLAGQQDSIVFPALVKAFYNAADHIPALYGEVRGADHFTVVGDPGPFAAPTTAWFRAHLMGDQAARAQFFGPDCGICTDTATWSDVRRNSLALSVPADPA
;
A
#
# COMPACT_ATOMS: atom_id res chain seq x y z
N MET A 1 -21.42 -42.59 33.08
CA MET A 1 -21.15 -43.73 32.17
C MET A 1 -20.02 -43.24 31.25
N LEU A 2 -18.72 -43.57 31.63
CA LEU A 2 -17.89 -44.70 31.19
C LEU A 2 -17.90 -44.81 29.65
N TRP A 3 -16.79 -44.61 28.93
CA TRP A 3 -15.58 -45.45 28.93
C TRP A 3 -14.39 -44.73 28.24
N ARG A 4 -13.21 -44.85 28.87
CA ARG A 4 -11.84 -44.63 28.33
C ARG A 4 -11.43 -45.80 27.42
N ARG A 5 -10.54 -45.56 26.45
CA ARG A 5 -9.48 -46.53 26.09
C ARG A 5 -8.26 -45.82 25.48
N ASN A 6 -7.15 -45.93 26.22
CA ASN A 6 -5.78 -45.71 25.77
C ASN A 6 -5.33 -46.86 24.86
N LEU A 7 -4.49 -46.58 23.89
CA LEU A 7 -3.58 -47.57 23.30
C LEU A 7 -2.23 -46.92 23.00
N LEU A 8 -1.24 -47.32 23.80
CA LEU A 8 0.20 -47.18 23.61
C LEU A 8 0.68 -48.32 22.71
N VAL A 9 1.60 -48.08 21.79
CA VAL A 9 2.44 -49.10 21.15
C VAL A 9 3.83 -48.51 20.83
N PRO A 10 4.91 -49.31 20.89
CA PRO A 10 6.21 -48.86 21.32
C PRO A 10 7.26 -48.63 20.24
N LEU A 11 8.33 -47.99 20.70
CA LEU A 11 9.63 -47.73 20.07
C LEU A 11 10.38 -49.01 19.71
N ALA A 12 10.94 -49.10 18.52
CA ALA A 12 11.95 -50.11 18.17
C ALA A 12 13.19 -49.40 17.60
N LEU A 13 14.28 -49.42 18.39
CA LEU A 13 15.64 -49.11 17.97
C LEU A 13 16.21 -50.29 17.14
N LEU A 14 16.87 -49.97 16.03
CA LEU A 14 17.81 -50.89 15.37
C LEU A 14 19.13 -50.15 15.13
N ALA A 15 20.14 -50.57 15.88
CA ALA A 15 21.52 -50.21 15.68
C ALA A 15 22.17 -51.19 14.69
N SER A 16 22.85 -50.66 13.68
CA SER A 16 23.71 -51.47 12.81
C SER A 16 25.14 -50.95 12.86
N VAL A 17 26.00 -51.79 13.38
CA VAL A 17 27.46 -51.61 13.42
C VAL A 17 28.02 -52.08 12.06
N LEU A 18 28.84 -51.27 11.41
CA LEU A 18 29.70 -51.70 10.29
C LEU A 18 31.15 -51.39 10.57
N THR A 19 31.90 -52.45 10.46
CA THR A 19 33.35 -52.59 10.71
C THR A 19 34.18 -51.93 9.61
N ALA A 20 35.27 -51.28 10.02
CA ALA A 20 36.31 -50.70 9.15
C ALA A 20 37.23 -51.78 8.59
N SER A 21 37.57 -51.69 7.32
CA SER A 21 38.74 -52.37 6.71
C SER A 21 39.63 -51.31 6.06
N ALA A 22 40.88 -51.24 6.52
CA ALA A 22 41.94 -50.37 6.00
C ALA A 22 42.49 -50.95 4.69
N GLY A 23 42.49 -50.13 3.64
CA GLY A 23 43.22 -50.40 2.40
C GLY A 23 44.10 -49.18 2.09
N ALA A 24 45.42 -49.38 2.10
CA ALA A 24 46.39 -48.37 1.69
C ALA A 24 46.42 -48.23 0.17
N GLY A 25 46.13 -47.06 -0.34
CA GLY A 25 46.24 -46.70 -1.77
C GLY A 25 46.87 -45.31 -1.91
N THR A 26 47.91 -45.24 -2.69
CA THR A 26 48.81 -44.10 -2.98
C THR A 26 48.03 -42.88 -3.49
N ALA A 27 48.34 -41.71 -2.90
CA ALA A 27 47.76 -40.42 -3.25
C ALA A 27 48.28 -39.92 -4.61
N ALA A 28 47.40 -39.70 -5.55
CA ALA A 28 47.57 -38.79 -6.66
C ALA A 28 46.84 -37.47 -6.28
N ALA A 29 47.59 -36.34 -6.25
CA ALA A 29 47.03 -35.05 -5.97
C ALA A 29 46.22 -34.55 -7.16
N SER A 30 44.91 -34.65 -7.07
CA SER A 30 43.96 -33.93 -7.97
C SER A 30 43.63 -32.61 -7.33
N THR A 31 43.98 -31.48 -7.98
CA THR A 31 43.50 -30.15 -7.62
C THR A 31 42.06 -30.04 -8.05
N ASP A 32 41.14 -30.39 -7.18
CA ASP A 32 39.72 -30.19 -7.35
C ASP A 32 39.38 -28.74 -7.03
N THR A 33 39.23 -27.93 -8.08
CA THR A 33 38.70 -26.57 -7.98
C THR A 33 37.20 -26.67 -7.71
N THR A 34 36.82 -26.70 -6.44
CA THR A 34 35.43 -26.58 -6.05
C THR A 34 34.93 -25.17 -6.43
N VAL A 35 34.26 -25.09 -7.56
CA VAL A 35 33.43 -23.94 -7.91
C VAL A 35 32.25 -23.93 -6.94
N VAL A 36 32.33 -23.09 -5.90
CA VAL A 36 31.18 -22.78 -5.04
C VAL A 36 30.21 -22.02 -5.91
N ALA A 37 29.16 -22.71 -6.40
CA ALA A 37 28.04 -22.04 -7.02
C ALA A 37 27.43 -21.09 -5.99
N ALA A 38 27.52 -19.78 -6.26
CA ALA A 38 26.81 -18.78 -5.47
C ALA A 38 25.31 -19.14 -5.54
N ALA A 39 24.72 -19.42 -4.37
CA ALA A 39 23.29 -19.62 -4.27
C ALA A 39 22.62 -18.36 -4.84
N ALA A 40 21.73 -18.54 -5.82
CA ALA A 40 20.87 -17.47 -6.27
C ALA A 40 20.15 -16.88 -5.05
N PRO A 41 20.02 -15.54 -4.96
CA PRO A 41 19.27 -14.94 -3.86
C PRO A 41 17.87 -15.57 -3.85
N ALA A 42 17.45 -16.07 -2.68
CA ALA A 42 16.11 -16.58 -2.49
C ALA A 42 15.16 -15.46 -2.94
N ALA A 43 14.22 -15.78 -3.83
CA ALA A 43 13.17 -14.86 -4.23
C ALA A 43 12.54 -14.32 -2.94
N ALA A 44 12.59 -13.01 -2.73
CA ALA A 44 11.94 -12.38 -1.59
C ALA A 44 10.47 -12.81 -1.63
N ALA A 45 9.96 -13.35 -0.53
CA ALA A 45 8.55 -13.71 -0.44
C ALA A 45 7.73 -12.48 -0.86
N ALA A 46 6.78 -12.66 -1.78
CA ALA A 46 5.93 -11.57 -2.24
C ALA A 46 5.30 -10.89 -1.01
N SER A 47 5.57 -9.59 -0.83
CA SER A 47 5.06 -8.84 0.31
C SER A 47 3.55 -8.79 0.22
N ASP A 48 2.84 -9.31 1.22
CA ASP A 48 1.38 -9.22 1.30
C ASP A 48 1.01 -7.83 1.83
N PHE A 49 0.80 -6.89 0.89
CA PHE A 49 0.39 -5.52 1.22
C PHE A 49 -1.04 -5.43 1.74
N GLY A 50 -1.83 -6.50 1.67
CA GLY A 50 -3.17 -6.61 2.25
C GLY A 50 -3.16 -7.07 3.70
N ALA A 51 -2.05 -7.68 4.17
CA ALA A 51 -1.91 -8.04 5.57
C ALA A 51 -1.71 -6.80 6.46
N PRO A 52 -2.16 -6.83 7.74
CA PRO A 52 -1.84 -5.77 8.70
C PRO A 52 -0.34 -5.50 8.79
N GLY A 53 0.03 -4.24 8.89
CA GLY A 53 1.42 -3.83 9.06
C GLY A 53 1.95 -4.09 10.47
N PRO A 54 3.24 -3.80 10.71
CA PRO A 54 3.91 -4.11 11.98
C PRO A 54 3.54 -3.16 13.13
N TYR A 55 2.84 -2.04 12.84
CA TYR A 55 2.55 -1.03 13.87
C TYR A 55 1.19 -1.25 14.52
N ALA A 56 1.15 -1.25 15.87
CA ALA A 56 -0.09 -1.00 16.59
C ALA A 56 -0.59 0.41 16.25
N THR A 57 -1.91 0.60 16.16
CA THR A 57 -2.50 1.85 15.69
C THR A 57 -3.23 2.61 16.78
N ALA A 58 -3.32 3.93 16.63
CA ALA A 58 -4.13 4.82 17.44
C ALA A 58 -5.00 5.71 16.54
N VAL A 59 -6.07 6.25 17.12
CA VAL A 59 -6.99 7.17 16.45
C VAL A 59 -7.20 8.38 17.37
N GLU A 60 -7.05 9.57 16.80
CA GLU A 60 -7.35 10.84 17.45
C GLU A 60 -8.44 11.56 16.65
N VAL A 61 -9.60 11.76 17.25
CA VAL A 61 -10.73 12.46 16.62
C VAL A 61 -10.66 13.95 16.97
N GLY A 62 -10.30 14.77 16.00
CA GLY A 62 -10.31 16.24 16.13
C GLY A 62 -11.56 16.87 15.53
N ALA A 63 -11.65 18.20 15.59
CA ALA A 63 -12.81 18.93 15.07
C ALA A 63 -12.92 18.87 13.54
N ILE A 64 -11.80 19.04 12.82
CA ILE A 64 -11.77 19.10 11.35
C ILE A 64 -11.07 17.91 10.69
N THR A 65 -10.31 17.15 11.46
CA THR A 65 -9.51 16.00 10.98
C THR A 65 -9.49 14.90 12.02
N THR A 66 -9.71 13.66 11.61
CA THR A 66 -9.41 12.47 12.39
C THR A 66 -8.07 11.93 11.95
N LEU A 67 -7.15 11.69 12.89
CA LEU A 67 -5.85 11.09 12.64
C LEU A 67 -5.89 9.60 12.96
N TYR A 68 -5.32 8.78 12.05
CA TYR A 68 -4.99 7.37 12.25
C TYR A 68 -3.48 7.25 12.11
N TYR A 69 -2.79 6.67 13.09
CA TYR A 69 -1.33 6.70 13.13
C TYR A 69 -0.75 5.55 13.95
N PRO A 70 0.56 5.23 13.80
CA PRO A 70 1.27 4.31 14.68
C PRO A 70 1.17 4.77 16.13
N ARG A 71 0.68 3.89 17.04
CA ARG A 71 0.36 4.25 18.43
C ARG A 71 1.54 4.87 19.18
N ASP A 72 2.72 4.29 18.97
CA ASP A 72 3.93 4.64 19.72
C ASP A 72 4.77 5.67 18.93
N ILE A 73 4.09 6.60 18.22
CA ILE A 73 4.72 7.56 17.31
C ILE A 73 5.72 8.48 18.04
N ALA A 74 5.43 8.84 19.29
CA ALA A 74 6.30 9.72 20.09
C ALA A 74 7.64 9.06 20.46
N ASP A 75 7.71 7.72 20.45
CA ASP A 75 8.90 6.93 20.73
C ASP A 75 9.58 6.43 19.44
N SER A 76 9.08 6.84 18.26
CA SER A 76 9.62 6.42 16.98
C SER A 76 10.95 7.13 16.68
N ASP A 77 11.93 6.37 16.20
CA ASP A 77 13.19 6.89 15.65
C ASP A 77 13.03 7.34 14.17
N ARG A 78 11.83 7.24 13.61
CA ARG A 78 11.49 7.53 12.21
C ARG A 78 10.50 8.66 12.08
N ARG A 79 10.55 9.33 10.92
CA ARG A 79 9.44 10.13 10.43
C ARG A 79 8.47 9.26 9.66
N HIS A 80 7.19 9.55 9.80
CA HIS A 80 6.10 8.81 9.20
C HIS A 80 5.48 9.61 8.06
N PRO A 81 5.42 9.07 6.82
CA PRO A 81 4.78 9.72 5.69
C PRO A 81 3.29 9.96 5.94
N VAL A 82 2.74 10.94 5.24
CA VAL A 82 1.36 11.37 5.43
C VAL A 82 0.48 10.93 4.26
N ILE A 83 -0.73 10.47 4.56
CA ILE A 83 -1.81 10.31 3.59
C ILE A 83 -2.95 11.24 4.00
N VAL A 84 -3.35 12.16 3.14
CA VAL A 84 -4.59 12.93 3.36
C VAL A 84 -5.76 12.23 2.67
N TRP A 85 -6.86 12.10 3.42
CA TRP A 85 -8.03 11.34 2.98
C TRP A 85 -9.29 12.21 2.85
N GLY A 86 -10.00 12.03 1.72
CA GLY A 86 -11.31 12.63 1.45
C GLY A 86 -12.43 11.57 1.42
N ASN A 87 -13.52 11.83 2.15
CA ASN A 87 -14.68 10.95 2.19
C ASN A 87 -15.56 11.10 0.95
N GLY A 88 -16.33 10.07 0.60
CA GLY A 88 -17.44 10.15 -0.33
C GLY A 88 -18.57 11.03 0.20
N THR A 89 -19.49 11.41 -0.69
CA THR A 89 -20.66 12.25 -0.36
C THR A 89 -21.45 11.68 0.81
N GLY A 90 -21.64 12.48 1.85
CA GLY A 90 -22.36 12.08 3.07
C GLY A 90 -21.54 11.21 4.02
N GLY A 91 -20.36 10.75 3.60
CA GLY A 91 -19.47 9.89 4.40
C GLY A 91 -18.64 10.66 5.42
N VAL A 92 -18.16 9.94 6.40
CA VAL A 92 -17.23 10.42 7.44
C VAL A 92 -16.09 9.41 7.59
N PRO A 93 -14.93 9.76 8.19
CA PRO A 93 -13.78 8.84 8.30
C PRO A 93 -14.10 7.47 8.90
N LEU A 94 -15.11 7.42 9.80
CA LEU A 94 -15.51 6.19 10.47
C LEU A 94 -15.94 5.07 9.50
N VAL A 95 -16.59 5.41 8.38
CA VAL A 95 -17.06 4.40 7.42
C VAL A 95 -15.94 3.81 6.56
N TYR A 96 -14.75 4.43 6.58
CA TYR A 96 -13.52 3.96 5.91
C TYR A 96 -12.45 3.50 6.92
N ARG A 97 -12.85 3.36 8.20
CA ARG A 97 -11.94 3.15 9.33
C ARG A 97 -10.96 2.02 9.09
N ASP A 98 -11.39 0.92 8.52
CA ASP A 98 -10.56 -0.28 8.37
C ASP A 98 -9.43 -0.06 7.36
N LEU A 99 -9.69 0.62 6.24
CA LEU A 99 -8.65 1.04 5.30
C LEU A 99 -7.67 2.05 5.94
N LEU A 100 -8.19 3.04 6.67
CA LEU A 100 -7.35 4.09 7.27
C LEU A 100 -6.47 3.53 8.40
N LEU A 101 -6.98 2.58 9.19
CA LEU A 101 -6.20 1.84 10.17
C LEU A 101 -5.19 0.90 9.52
N HIS A 102 -5.57 0.27 8.39
CA HIS A 102 -4.65 -0.57 7.65
C HIS A 102 -3.43 0.23 7.21
N TRP A 103 -3.60 1.41 6.60
CA TRP A 103 -2.47 2.28 6.24
C TRP A 103 -1.68 2.74 7.48
N ALA A 104 -2.34 3.09 8.57
CA ALA A 104 -1.65 3.45 9.81
C ALA A 104 -0.80 2.29 10.35
N SER A 105 -1.30 1.03 10.26
CA SER A 105 -0.53 -0.15 10.64
C SER A 105 0.72 -0.38 9.78
N GLN A 106 0.73 0.15 8.56
CA GLN A 106 1.87 0.12 7.65
C GLN A 106 2.88 1.26 7.92
N GLY A 107 2.60 2.13 8.87
CA GLY A 107 3.51 3.20 9.29
C GLY A 107 3.19 4.58 8.72
N PHE A 108 2.02 4.79 8.12
CA PHE A 108 1.57 6.11 7.68
C PHE A 108 0.84 6.87 8.80
N ILE A 109 0.88 8.20 8.73
CA ILE A 109 -0.06 9.07 9.42
C ILE A 109 -1.17 9.42 8.43
N VAL A 110 -2.40 9.00 8.72
CA VAL A 110 -3.55 9.31 7.84
C VAL A 110 -4.34 10.45 8.43
N ALA A 111 -4.40 11.58 7.72
CA ALA A 111 -5.20 12.75 8.09
C ALA A 111 -6.52 12.74 7.31
N ALA A 112 -7.57 12.21 7.93
CA ALA A 112 -8.88 12.06 7.31
C ALA A 112 -9.77 13.27 7.61
N ALA A 113 -10.30 13.91 6.56
CA ALA A 113 -11.14 15.09 6.67
C ALA A 113 -12.48 14.78 7.34
N ASN A 114 -12.82 15.48 8.43
CA ASN A 114 -14.10 15.35 9.14
C ASN A 114 -15.21 16.13 8.44
N THR A 115 -15.47 15.83 7.17
CA THR A 115 -16.51 16.47 6.39
C THR A 115 -17.22 15.46 5.48
N PRO A 116 -18.55 15.54 5.36
CA PRO A 116 -19.30 14.78 4.37
C PRO A 116 -19.20 15.41 2.96
N GLN A 117 -18.45 16.52 2.80
CA GLN A 117 -18.31 17.31 1.57
C GLN A 117 -16.83 17.61 1.33
N SER A 118 -16.10 16.68 0.69
CA SER A 118 -14.66 16.80 0.46
C SER A 118 -14.29 17.62 -0.78
N ASN A 119 -15.20 17.85 -1.71
CA ASN A 119 -15.11 18.34 -3.10
C ASN A 119 -13.84 19.12 -3.50
N LEU A 120 -13.51 20.18 -2.80
CA LEU A 120 -12.39 21.07 -3.15
C LEU A 120 -11.09 20.73 -2.42
N GLY A 121 -11.11 19.65 -1.61
CA GLY A 121 -9.94 19.21 -0.85
C GLY A 121 -9.47 20.20 0.24
N ILE A 122 -10.32 21.18 0.62
CA ILE A 122 -9.95 22.22 1.61
C ILE A 122 -9.60 21.56 2.96
N SER A 123 -10.47 20.66 3.45
CA SER A 123 -10.23 19.96 4.72
C SER A 123 -9.07 18.98 4.64
N MET A 124 -8.78 18.42 3.46
CA MET A 124 -7.59 17.57 3.25
C MET A 124 -6.30 18.38 3.39
N ARG A 125 -6.22 19.58 2.76
CA ARG A 125 -5.07 20.50 2.90
C ARG A 125 -4.94 21.01 4.34
N ALA A 126 -6.04 21.32 5.01
CA ALA A 126 -6.02 21.69 6.43
C ALA A 126 -5.43 20.58 7.32
N GLY A 127 -5.58 19.31 6.94
CA GLY A 127 -4.91 18.20 7.59
C GLY A 127 -3.38 18.26 7.49
N ILE A 128 -2.84 18.66 6.31
CA ILE A 128 -1.40 18.87 6.13
C ILE A 128 -0.93 20.05 7.00
N ASP A 129 -1.68 21.18 6.98
CA ASP A 129 -1.32 22.38 7.74
C ASP A 129 -1.31 22.10 9.27
N MET A 130 -2.29 21.32 9.73
CA MET A 130 -2.37 20.88 11.14
C MET A 130 -1.18 19.99 11.51
N LEU A 131 -0.83 18.98 10.69
CA LEU A 131 0.31 18.10 10.95
C LEU A 131 1.63 18.87 10.88
N THR A 132 1.76 19.84 9.98
CA THR A 132 2.91 20.75 9.93
C THR A 132 3.08 21.50 11.25
N SER A 133 2.00 22.06 11.78
CA SER A 133 2.02 22.77 13.06
C SER A 133 2.36 21.85 14.22
N ARG A 134 1.77 20.64 14.26
CA ARG A 134 2.02 19.65 15.32
C ARG A 134 3.42 19.08 15.27
N ASN A 135 4.00 18.94 14.08
CA ASN A 135 5.38 18.48 13.90
C ASN A 135 6.40 19.50 14.45
N ALA A 136 6.07 20.79 14.41
CA ALA A 136 6.90 21.86 14.92
C ALA A 136 6.70 22.15 16.41
N ASP A 137 5.62 21.67 17.03
CA ASP A 137 5.28 21.90 18.44
C ASP A 137 5.97 20.88 19.36
N PRO A 138 6.94 21.28 20.21
CA PRO A 138 7.61 20.36 21.12
C PRO A 138 6.68 19.68 22.14
N GLY A 139 5.47 20.21 22.38
CA GLY A 139 4.47 19.60 23.25
C GLY A 139 3.60 18.54 22.57
N SER A 140 3.75 18.34 21.25
CA SER A 140 2.97 17.39 20.47
C SER A 140 3.66 16.02 20.42
N ILE A 141 2.88 14.94 20.48
CA ILE A 141 3.39 13.57 20.21
C ILE A 141 3.90 13.40 18.76
N PHE A 142 3.56 14.31 17.85
CA PHE A 142 4.02 14.31 16.45
C PHE A 142 5.29 15.13 16.23
N SER A 143 5.84 15.77 17.27
CA SER A 143 7.00 16.65 17.17
C SER A 143 8.22 15.93 16.59
N GLY A 144 8.64 16.34 15.39
CA GLY A 144 9.77 15.72 14.68
C GLY A 144 9.49 14.36 14.03
N HIS A 145 8.28 13.80 14.17
CA HIS A 145 7.93 12.46 13.68
C HIS A 145 7.08 12.44 12.41
N VAL A 146 6.68 13.60 11.89
CA VAL A 146 5.93 13.71 10.62
C VAL A 146 6.90 13.90 9.46
N ASP A 147 6.80 13.05 8.46
CA ASP A 147 7.51 13.23 7.19
C ASP A 147 6.66 14.10 6.26
N LEU A 148 6.97 15.39 6.26
CA LEU A 148 6.29 16.39 5.42
C LEU A 148 6.86 16.48 4.01
N GLU A 149 7.91 15.72 3.72
CA GLU A 149 8.51 15.62 2.38
C GLU A 149 7.90 14.48 1.56
N HIS A 150 7.09 13.60 2.20
CA HIS A 150 6.43 12.48 1.55
C HIS A 150 4.93 12.45 1.91
N ILE A 151 4.10 13.08 1.08
CA ILE A 151 2.66 13.21 1.31
C ILE A 151 1.87 12.66 0.12
N GLY A 152 0.97 11.73 0.38
CA GLY A 152 0.02 11.21 -0.59
C GLY A 152 -1.39 11.74 -0.38
N ALA A 153 -2.20 11.77 -1.45
CA ALA A 153 -3.62 12.09 -1.35
C ALA A 153 -4.48 10.97 -1.91
N SER A 154 -5.50 10.58 -1.13
CA SER A 154 -6.50 9.59 -1.54
C SER A 154 -7.90 9.99 -1.08
N GLY A 155 -8.87 9.28 -1.57
CA GLY A 155 -10.27 9.46 -1.19
C GLY A 155 -11.18 8.64 -2.08
N HIS A 156 -12.43 8.49 -1.64
CA HIS A 156 -13.44 7.73 -2.33
C HIS A 156 -14.51 8.65 -2.94
N SER A 157 -14.97 8.33 -4.14
CA SER A 157 -16.11 9.02 -4.79
C SER A 157 -15.84 10.53 -4.90
N GLN A 158 -16.63 11.38 -4.27
CA GLN A 158 -16.40 12.83 -4.15
C GLN A 158 -15.01 13.13 -3.55
N GLY A 159 -14.58 12.35 -2.53
CA GLY A 159 -13.24 12.43 -1.94
C GLY A 159 -12.14 11.99 -2.90
N GLY A 160 -12.44 11.06 -3.82
CA GLY A 160 -11.53 10.69 -4.91
C GLY A 160 -11.33 11.84 -5.89
N ALA A 161 -12.40 12.58 -6.24
CA ALA A 161 -12.29 13.82 -6.99
C ALA A 161 -11.49 14.89 -6.23
N ALA A 162 -11.71 15.00 -4.91
CA ALA A 162 -10.94 15.90 -4.05
C ALA A 162 -9.45 15.53 -4.01
N ALA A 163 -9.09 14.24 -4.01
CA ALA A 163 -7.70 13.80 -4.10
C ALA A 163 -7.03 14.25 -5.41
N ILE A 164 -7.75 14.22 -6.54
CA ILE A 164 -7.27 14.80 -7.80
C ILE A 164 -7.04 16.32 -7.66
N VAL A 165 -7.97 17.06 -7.04
CA VAL A 165 -7.84 18.50 -6.81
C VAL A 165 -6.65 18.82 -5.89
N VAL A 166 -6.46 18.03 -4.84
CA VAL A 166 -5.33 18.18 -3.91
C VAL A 166 -4.01 17.79 -4.56
N GLY A 167 -4.00 16.90 -5.54
CA GLY A 167 -2.80 16.51 -6.32
C GLY A 167 -2.14 17.66 -7.10
N ALA A 168 -2.78 18.83 -7.19
CA ALA A 168 -2.17 20.06 -7.70
C ALA A 168 -1.40 20.87 -6.62
N ASP A 169 -1.51 20.50 -5.34
CA ASP A 169 -0.76 21.10 -4.24
C ASP A 169 0.71 20.64 -4.32
N PRO A 170 1.69 21.56 -4.29
CA PRO A 170 3.11 21.21 -4.47
C PRO A 170 3.69 20.34 -3.35
N ARG A 171 2.96 20.13 -2.26
CA ARG A 171 3.37 19.25 -1.16
C ARG A 171 3.02 17.79 -1.39
N ILE A 172 2.23 17.48 -2.44
CA ILE A 172 1.79 16.11 -2.73
C ILE A 172 2.79 15.43 -3.66
N ASP A 173 3.10 14.16 -3.39
CA ASP A 173 4.05 13.33 -4.15
C ASP A 173 3.36 12.24 -4.98
N ALA A 174 2.19 11.78 -4.57
CA ALA A 174 1.40 10.79 -5.31
C ALA A 174 -0.09 10.91 -4.98
N ILE A 175 -0.95 10.60 -5.96
CA ILE A 175 -2.38 10.51 -5.72
C ILE A 175 -2.92 9.10 -6.02
N LEU A 176 -3.97 8.75 -5.26
CA LEU A 176 -4.68 7.49 -5.43
C LEU A 176 -6.20 7.76 -5.27
N PRO A 177 -6.87 8.29 -6.29
CA PRO A 177 -8.32 8.46 -6.26
C PRO A 177 -9.02 7.11 -6.46
N ILE A 178 -9.92 6.76 -5.52
CA ILE A 178 -10.74 5.55 -5.58
C ILE A 178 -12.13 5.95 -6.09
N GLN A 179 -12.53 5.40 -7.24
CA GLN A 179 -13.83 5.64 -7.89
C GLN A 179 -14.19 7.14 -7.91
N PRO A 180 -13.29 8.02 -8.42
CA PRO A 180 -13.43 9.47 -8.30
C PRO A 180 -14.66 10.00 -9.04
N GLY A 181 -15.45 10.83 -8.35
CA GLY A 181 -16.55 11.56 -8.97
C GLY A 181 -16.10 12.55 -10.05
N PRO A 182 -17.02 13.10 -10.86
CA PRO A 182 -16.67 13.85 -12.08
C PRO A 182 -16.09 15.26 -11.86
N LEU A 183 -16.19 15.80 -10.63
CA LEU A 183 -15.87 17.20 -10.37
C LEU A 183 -14.39 17.42 -10.02
N ALA A 184 -13.49 17.09 -10.96
CA ALA A 184 -12.06 17.32 -10.81
C ALA A 184 -11.40 17.60 -12.17
N ASN A 185 -10.23 18.22 -12.14
CA ASN A 185 -9.40 18.48 -13.32
C ASN A 185 -8.04 17.80 -13.16
N ILE A 186 -7.88 16.63 -13.77
CA ILE A 186 -6.64 15.85 -13.72
C ILE A 186 -5.46 16.59 -14.39
N ASN A 187 -5.72 17.48 -15.36
CA ASN A 187 -4.66 18.24 -16.04
C ASN A 187 -3.87 19.16 -15.11
N ALA A 188 -4.39 19.48 -13.93
CA ALA A 188 -3.68 20.27 -12.92
C ALA A 188 -2.69 19.46 -12.08
N VAL A 189 -2.82 18.14 -12.05
CA VAL A 189 -1.95 17.22 -11.28
C VAL A 189 -0.55 17.18 -11.88
N ARG A 190 0.47 17.08 -11.02
CA ARG A 190 1.89 17.05 -11.45
C ARG A 190 2.65 15.85 -10.91
N VAL A 191 1.96 14.93 -10.26
CA VAL A 191 2.53 13.79 -9.55
C VAL A 191 1.95 12.48 -10.10
N PRO A 192 2.59 11.33 -9.87
CA PRO A 192 2.07 10.02 -10.28
C PRO A 192 0.67 9.76 -9.75
N ALA A 193 -0.16 9.10 -10.58
CA ALA A 193 -1.55 8.80 -10.26
C ALA A 193 -1.88 7.32 -10.47
N LEU A 194 -2.49 6.67 -9.47
CA LEU A 194 -3.19 5.40 -9.61
C LEU A 194 -4.70 5.63 -9.50
N LEU A 195 -5.41 5.53 -10.61
CA LEU A 195 -6.85 5.73 -10.70
C LEU A 195 -7.58 4.38 -10.59
N LEU A 196 -8.32 4.18 -9.50
CA LEU A 196 -9.03 2.92 -9.26
C LEU A 196 -10.51 3.03 -9.58
N ALA A 197 -11.04 2.03 -10.28
CA ALA A 197 -12.46 1.85 -10.60
C ALA A 197 -12.98 0.54 -10.03
N GLY A 198 -14.29 0.45 -9.79
CA GLY A 198 -14.98 -0.80 -9.53
C GLY A 198 -15.65 -1.30 -10.80
N GLN A 199 -15.44 -2.56 -11.20
CA GLN A 199 -15.99 -3.12 -12.43
C GLN A 199 -17.54 -3.03 -12.51
N GLN A 200 -18.20 -3.16 -11.36
CA GLN A 200 -19.67 -3.13 -11.24
C GLN A 200 -20.17 -1.81 -10.65
N ASP A 201 -19.34 -0.78 -10.60
CA ASP A 201 -19.74 0.53 -10.09
C ASP A 201 -20.77 1.17 -11.02
N SER A 202 -22.00 1.32 -10.52
CA SER A 202 -23.12 1.92 -11.21
C SER A 202 -23.37 3.39 -10.85
N ILE A 203 -22.54 3.97 -9.96
CA ILE A 203 -22.59 5.38 -9.54
C ILE A 203 -21.48 6.16 -10.23
N VAL A 204 -20.24 5.71 -10.09
CA VAL A 204 -19.09 6.21 -10.82
C VAL A 204 -18.63 5.14 -11.81
N PHE A 205 -19.24 5.12 -12.98
CA PHE A 205 -18.95 4.12 -14.00
C PHE A 205 -17.44 4.03 -14.31
N PRO A 206 -16.89 2.83 -14.53
CA PRO A 206 -15.48 2.65 -14.91
C PRO A 206 -15.04 3.55 -16.06
N ALA A 207 -15.93 3.82 -17.02
CA ALA A 207 -15.68 4.69 -18.17
C ALA A 207 -15.33 6.14 -17.74
N LEU A 208 -15.92 6.64 -16.64
CA LEU A 208 -15.59 7.98 -16.11
C LEU A 208 -14.19 8.01 -15.51
N VAL A 209 -13.82 6.99 -14.71
CA VAL A 209 -12.46 6.88 -14.15
C VAL A 209 -11.43 6.72 -15.26
N LYS A 210 -11.76 5.94 -16.29
CA LYS A 210 -10.93 5.77 -17.50
C LYS A 210 -10.75 7.08 -18.28
N ALA A 211 -11.75 7.97 -18.27
CA ALA A 211 -11.62 9.30 -18.88
C ALA A 211 -10.58 10.17 -18.15
N PHE A 212 -10.50 10.11 -16.81
CA PHE A 212 -9.41 10.76 -16.06
C PHE A 212 -8.05 10.17 -16.43
N TYR A 213 -7.95 8.83 -16.50
CA TYR A 213 -6.71 8.18 -16.93
C TYR A 213 -6.27 8.62 -18.33
N ASN A 214 -7.19 8.66 -19.29
CA ASN A 214 -6.89 9.08 -20.65
C ASN A 214 -6.45 10.55 -20.76
N ALA A 215 -6.90 11.41 -19.83
CA ALA A 215 -6.49 12.81 -19.76
C ALA A 215 -5.19 13.04 -18.96
N ALA A 216 -4.68 12.00 -18.28
CA ALA A 216 -3.45 12.05 -17.47
C ALA A 216 -2.19 11.68 -18.27
N ASP A 217 -2.09 12.08 -19.56
CA ASP A 217 -0.98 11.75 -20.45
C ASP A 217 0.32 12.52 -20.15
N HIS A 218 0.24 13.55 -19.32
CA HIS A 218 1.33 14.45 -18.91
C HIS A 218 2.03 14.03 -17.61
N ILE A 219 1.54 12.99 -16.92
CA ILE A 219 2.11 12.41 -15.69
C ILE A 219 2.18 10.88 -15.80
N PRO A 220 3.03 10.18 -15.05
CA PRO A 220 2.94 8.73 -14.91
C PRO A 220 1.57 8.35 -14.33
N ALA A 221 0.71 7.71 -15.12
CA ALA A 221 -0.63 7.34 -14.71
C ALA A 221 -0.92 5.85 -14.95
N LEU A 222 -1.56 5.24 -13.96
CA LEU A 222 -2.09 3.90 -14.01
C LEU A 222 -3.60 3.93 -13.81
N TYR A 223 -4.29 2.98 -14.45
CA TYR A 223 -5.68 2.67 -14.24
C TYR A 223 -5.81 1.22 -13.78
N GLY A 224 -6.58 0.97 -12.73
CA GLY A 224 -6.91 -0.36 -12.26
C GLY A 224 -8.42 -0.49 -12.05
N GLU A 225 -9.04 -1.49 -12.69
CA GLU A 225 -10.45 -1.81 -12.53
C GLU A 225 -10.60 -3.08 -11.69
N VAL A 226 -11.06 -2.93 -10.45
CA VAL A 226 -11.21 -4.03 -9.50
C VAL A 226 -12.39 -4.90 -9.91
N ARG A 227 -12.12 -6.18 -10.16
CA ARG A 227 -13.11 -7.16 -10.60
C ARG A 227 -14.24 -7.33 -9.58
N GLY A 228 -15.48 -7.23 -10.05
CA GLY A 228 -16.68 -7.43 -9.25
C GLY A 228 -16.95 -6.34 -8.20
N ALA A 229 -16.06 -5.36 -8.02
CA ALA A 229 -16.27 -4.29 -7.06
C ALA A 229 -17.36 -3.31 -7.54
N ASP A 230 -18.26 -2.96 -6.65
CA ASP A 230 -19.25 -1.88 -6.80
C ASP A 230 -18.74 -0.58 -6.14
N HIS A 231 -19.61 0.45 -6.10
CA HIS A 231 -19.25 1.76 -5.53
C HIS A 231 -18.93 1.72 -4.04
N PHE A 232 -19.48 0.78 -3.30
CA PHE A 232 -19.37 0.71 -1.84
C PHE A 232 -18.42 -0.39 -1.35
N THR A 233 -17.79 -1.13 -2.24
CA THR A 233 -16.86 -2.21 -1.87
C THR A 233 -15.69 -1.74 -1.00
N VAL A 234 -15.28 -0.46 -1.07
CA VAL A 234 -14.23 0.13 -0.24
C VAL A 234 -14.72 0.59 1.14
N VAL A 235 -16.04 0.56 1.38
CA VAL A 235 -16.66 1.02 2.63
C VAL A 235 -16.73 -0.13 3.63
N GLY A 236 -16.31 0.11 4.87
CA GLY A 236 -16.15 -0.95 5.87
C GLY A 236 -14.85 -1.72 5.62
N ASP A 237 -14.94 -3.01 5.37
CA ASP A 237 -13.79 -3.83 4.96
C ASP A 237 -13.31 -3.40 3.56
N PRO A 238 -12.07 -2.90 3.40
CA PRO A 238 -11.58 -2.44 2.12
C PRO A 238 -11.36 -3.56 1.09
N GLY A 239 -11.36 -4.82 1.52
CA GLY A 239 -11.25 -6.00 0.66
C GLY A 239 -10.13 -5.87 -0.37
N PRO A 240 -10.45 -5.98 -1.69
CA PRO A 240 -9.45 -5.95 -2.75
C PRO A 240 -8.74 -4.61 -2.93
N PHE A 241 -9.20 -3.53 -2.27
CA PHE A 241 -8.53 -2.22 -2.32
C PHE A 241 -7.36 -2.11 -1.33
N ALA A 242 -7.30 -2.93 -0.26
CA ALA A 242 -6.27 -2.83 0.77
C ALA A 242 -4.85 -2.97 0.21
N ALA A 243 -4.56 -4.07 -0.47
CA ALA A 243 -3.22 -4.38 -0.97
C ALA A 243 -2.69 -3.35 -2.00
N PRO A 244 -3.39 -3.06 -3.09
CA PRO A 244 -2.86 -2.15 -4.11
C PRO A 244 -2.72 -0.70 -3.62
N THR A 245 -3.64 -0.22 -2.76
CA THR A 245 -3.55 1.13 -2.23
C THR A 245 -2.38 1.29 -1.26
N THR A 246 -2.12 0.29 -0.45
CA THR A 246 -0.95 0.23 0.44
C THR A 246 0.34 0.16 -0.35
N ALA A 247 0.43 -0.74 -1.34
CA ALA A 247 1.60 -0.86 -2.20
C ALA A 247 1.90 0.46 -2.92
N TRP A 248 0.87 1.16 -3.44
CA TRP A 248 1.06 2.45 -4.11
C TRP A 248 1.75 3.48 -3.22
N PHE A 249 1.23 3.68 -2.01
CA PHE A 249 1.82 4.65 -1.10
C PHE A 249 3.18 4.20 -0.56
N ARG A 250 3.42 2.92 -0.31
CA ARG A 250 4.74 2.43 0.07
C ARG A 250 5.77 2.65 -1.04
N ALA A 251 5.40 2.43 -2.29
CA ALA A 251 6.27 2.67 -3.44
C ALA A 251 6.69 4.14 -3.57
N HIS A 252 5.74 5.06 -3.40
CA HIS A 252 5.96 6.48 -3.65
C HIS A 252 6.42 7.27 -2.42
N LEU A 253 5.99 6.88 -1.21
CA LEU A 253 6.25 7.65 0.00
C LEU A 253 7.31 7.01 0.91
N MET A 254 7.63 5.72 0.70
CA MET A 254 8.62 5.00 1.52
C MET A 254 9.77 4.43 0.68
N GLY A 255 9.75 4.58 -0.63
CA GLY A 255 10.77 4.00 -1.53
C GLY A 255 10.82 2.48 -1.53
N ASP A 256 9.70 1.80 -1.18
CA ASP A 256 9.62 0.35 -1.10
C ASP A 256 9.69 -0.29 -2.49
N GLN A 257 10.78 -1.00 -2.77
CA GLN A 257 11.04 -1.61 -4.07
C GLN A 257 10.06 -2.77 -4.39
N ALA A 258 9.70 -3.57 -3.40
CA ALA A 258 8.72 -4.65 -3.59
C ALA A 258 7.33 -4.09 -3.92
N ALA A 259 6.95 -2.98 -3.28
CA ALA A 259 5.73 -2.25 -3.58
C ALA A 259 5.79 -1.60 -4.98
N ARG A 260 6.94 -1.03 -5.35
CA ARG A 260 7.16 -0.43 -6.67
C ARG A 260 7.01 -1.44 -7.80
N ALA A 261 7.52 -2.66 -7.63
CA ALA A 261 7.38 -3.76 -8.59
C ALA A 261 5.92 -4.18 -8.84
N GLN A 262 4.97 -3.79 -7.96
CA GLN A 262 3.55 -4.01 -8.23
C GLN A 262 3.04 -3.18 -9.42
N PHE A 263 3.67 -2.05 -9.75
CA PHE A 263 3.16 -1.06 -10.71
C PHE A 263 4.08 -0.85 -11.91
N PHE A 264 5.37 -1.03 -11.75
CA PHE A 264 6.38 -0.65 -12.74
C PHE A 264 7.22 -1.84 -13.17
N GLY A 265 7.92 -1.69 -14.30
CA GLY A 265 8.69 -2.77 -14.92
C GLY A 265 7.85 -3.69 -15.82
N PRO A 266 8.51 -4.63 -16.51
CA PRO A 266 7.86 -5.55 -17.47
C PRO A 266 6.91 -6.54 -16.77
N ASP A 267 7.27 -6.99 -15.57
CA ASP A 267 6.55 -8.03 -14.80
C ASP A 267 5.70 -7.41 -13.67
N CYS A 268 5.08 -6.24 -13.93
CA CYS A 268 4.30 -5.51 -12.93
C CYS A 268 3.24 -6.43 -12.29
N GLY A 269 3.22 -6.47 -10.95
CA GLY A 269 2.37 -7.41 -10.20
C GLY A 269 0.88 -7.27 -10.51
N ILE A 270 0.33 -6.05 -10.50
CA ILE A 270 -1.08 -5.83 -10.84
C ILE A 270 -1.40 -6.13 -12.31
N CYS A 271 -0.39 -6.08 -13.21
CA CYS A 271 -0.60 -6.34 -14.64
C CYS A 271 -0.87 -7.82 -14.94
N THR A 272 -0.42 -8.71 -14.09
CA THR A 272 -0.53 -10.17 -14.25
C THR A 272 -1.62 -10.79 -13.36
N ASP A 273 -2.11 -10.07 -12.36
CA ASP A 273 -3.16 -10.52 -11.46
C ASP A 273 -4.56 -10.35 -12.07
N THR A 274 -4.96 -11.32 -12.89
CA THR A 274 -6.29 -11.34 -13.49
C THR A 274 -7.40 -11.79 -12.53
N ALA A 275 -7.06 -12.24 -11.33
CA ALA A 275 -8.05 -12.58 -10.31
C ALA A 275 -8.64 -11.31 -9.68
N THR A 276 -7.81 -10.35 -9.33
CA THR A 276 -8.22 -9.07 -8.73
C THR A 276 -8.67 -8.06 -9.79
N TRP A 277 -8.03 -8.04 -10.96
CA TRP A 277 -8.23 -6.98 -11.95
C TRP A 277 -8.99 -7.44 -13.19
N SER A 278 -9.97 -6.64 -13.61
CA SER A 278 -10.69 -6.81 -14.89
C SER A 278 -10.06 -6.00 -16.03
N ASP A 279 -9.43 -4.86 -15.72
CA ASP A 279 -8.65 -4.03 -16.67
C ASP A 279 -7.52 -3.32 -15.91
N VAL A 280 -6.30 -3.37 -16.44
CA VAL A 280 -5.14 -2.62 -15.94
C VAL A 280 -4.49 -1.90 -17.11
N ARG A 281 -4.18 -0.61 -16.93
CA ARG A 281 -3.53 0.20 -17.95
C ARG A 281 -2.42 1.04 -17.37
N ARG A 282 -1.37 1.22 -18.15
CA ARG A 282 -0.25 2.12 -17.88
C ARG A 282 -0.04 3.01 -19.11
N ASN A 283 0.04 4.34 -18.91
CA ASN A 283 0.37 5.24 -20.00
C ASN A 283 1.87 5.17 -20.34
N SER A 284 2.29 5.85 -21.42
CA SER A 284 3.68 5.82 -21.88
C SER A 284 4.68 6.28 -20.82
N LEU A 285 4.31 7.28 -20.01
CA LEU A 285 5.15 7.77 -18.91
C LEU A 285 5.29 6.73 -17.80
N ALA A 286 4.21 6.06 -17.41
CA ALA A 286 4.26 4.99 -16.42
C ALA A 286 5.07 3.78 -16.91
N LEU A 287 4.99 3.46 -18.21
CA LEU A 287 5.80 2.40 -18.83
C LEU A 287 7.30 2.73 -18.85
N SER A 288 7.67 4.01 -18.89
CA SER A 288 9.08 4.46 -18.87
C SER A 288 9.69 4.50 -17.46
N VAL A 289 8.87 4.35 -16.42
CA VAL A 289 9.36 4.31 -15.04
C VAL A 289 10.03 2.96 -14.76
N PRO A 290 11.33 2.92 -14.38
CA PRO A 290 12.01 1.67 -14.07
C PRO A 290 11.42 1.00 -12.82
N ALA A 291 11.47 -0.33 -12.75
CA ALA A 291 11.10 -1.08 -11.55
C ALA A 291 12.07 -0.75 -10.40
N ASP A 292 13.37 -0.73 -10.69
CA ASP A 292 14.41 -0.30 -9.75
C ASP A 292 14.88 1.11 -10.14
N PRO A 293 14.82 2.09 -9.24
CA PRO A 293 15.52 3.36 -9.44
C PRO A 293 17.02 3.13 -9.37
N ALA A 294 17.76 3.71 -10.30
CA ALA A 294 19.22 3.62 -10.37
C ALA A 294 19.91 4.23 -9.14
#